data_b3ee903eb6ffd6f2939b941a5ffe18e8
#
_entry.id   b3ee903eb6ffd6f2939b941a5ffe18e8
#
_cell.length_a   1.000
_cell.length_b   1.000
_cell.length_c   1.000
_cell.angle_alpha   90.00
_cell.angle_beta   90.00
_cell.angle_gamma   90.00
#
_symmetry.space_group_name_H-M   'P 1'
#
loop_
_entity.id
_entity.type
_entity.pdbx_description
1 polymer ?
#
loop_
_entity_poly.entity_id
_entity_poly.type
_entity_poly.pdbx_seq_one_letter_code
_entity_poly.pdbx_strand_id
1 'polypeptide(L)'
;MDCQLDIFFLEAILNGLLLAGLLALLALGLNLIFGVIDVVWICYAELVMVGMYGINFAYKGGAPFILAALIGIVLIAIAGVILHQLVIRPVLESAPINQLLVTGGVLFVLQAAATMVFGIDFRNVGIRLGSLNAFDMSFSYSRIITFGVALAAMLLLWLFLSRTYIGIAIRAIAQDRQIMPLMGVDQRRIYLVTSALGGGLAGLAAALMVLQFDIYPQIGLQFGPLIFMICVLGGLGNMLGGFIAAFIISEFIAVGGSCFATEWGYAIAFLFFMVVIFIRPQGLFGGKS
;
A
#
# COMPACT_ATOMS: atom_id res chain seq x y z
N MET A 1 -23.31 13.94 -22.08
CA MET A 1 -21.87 14.20 -21.85
C MET A 1 -21.15 13.05 -22.49
N ASP A 2 -20.72 13.26 -23.74
CA ASP A 2 -20.12 12.21 -24.53
C ASP A 2 -18.68 12.00 -24.02
N CYS A 3 -18.42 10.85 -23.45
CA CYS A 3 -17.07 10.39 -23.15
C CYS A 3 -16.42 10.10 -24.51
N GLN A 4 -15.85 11.12 -25.14
CA GLN A 4 -15.26 10.99 -26.45
C GLN A 4 -14.11 10.00 -26.36
N LEU A 5 -14.12 8.99 -27.22
CA LEU A 5 -13.03 8.03 -27.45
C LEU A 5 -11.84 8.74 -28.16
N ASP A 6 -11.45 9.88 -27.60
CA ASP A 6 -10.41 10.75 -28.09
C ASP A 6 -9.13 10.58 -27.24
N ILE A 7 -8.13 11.35 -27.59
CA ILE A 7 -6.83 11.43 -26.93
C ILE A 7 -6.96 11.54 -25.40
N PHE A 8 -7.98 12.26 -24.87
CA PHE A 8 -8.26 12.39 -23.44
C PHE A 8 -8.62 11.07 -22.76
N PHE A 9 -9.35 10.17 -23.45
CA PHE A 9 -9.68 8.85 -22.91
C PHE A 9 -8.44 7.96 -22.84
N LEU A 10 -7.59 8.02 -23.86
CA LEU A 10 -6.33 7.30 -23.87
C LEU A 10 -5.37 7.82 -22.80
N GLU A 11 -5.32 9.15 -22.60
CA GLU A 11 -4.55 9.78 -21.53
C GLU A 11 -5.05 9.33 -20.14
N ALA A 12 -6.36 9.21 -19.94
CA ALA A 12 -6.95 8.72 -18.69
C ALA A 12 -6.53 7.28 -18.42
N ILE A 13 -6.60 6.37 -19.39
CA ILE A 13 -6.15 4.98 -19.24
C ILE A 13 -4.67 4.91 -18.88
N LEU A 14 -3.82 5.63 -19.60
CA LEU A 14 -2.39 5.62 -19.33
C LEU A 14 -2.06 6.22 -17.95
N ASN A 15 -2.75 7.27 -17.53
CA ASN A 15 -2.62 7.82 -16.18
C ASN A 15 -3.16 6.87 -15.10
N GLY A 16 -4.23 6.12 -15.40
CA GLY A 16 -4.74 5.04 -14.54
C GLY A 16 -3.72 3.93 -14.36
N LEU A 17 -3.11 3.48 -15.43
CA LEU A 17 -2.04 2.47 -15.40
C LEU A 17 -0.84 2.94 -14.57
N LEU A 18 -0.44 4.21 -14.70
CA LEU A 18 0.64 4.78 -13.87
C LEU A 18 0.25 4.90 -12.39
N LEU A 19 -1.00 5.23 -12.08
CA LEU A 19 -1.53 5.25 -10.70
C LEU A 19 -1.56 3.85 -10.10
N ALA A 20 -1.86 2.83 -10.92
CA ALA A 20 -1.86 1.44 -10.51
C ALA A 20 -0.54 1.01 -9.85
N GLY A 21 0.59 1.53 -10.31
CA GLY A 21 1.89 1.22 -9.72
C GLY A 21 1.97 1.58 -8.23
N LEU A 22 1.48 2.76 -7.86
CA LEU A 22 1.45 3.18 -6.46
C LEU A 22 0.50 2.33 -5.63
N LEU A 23 -0.73 2.15 -6.12
CA LEU A 23 -1.75 1.36 -5.42
C LEU A 23 -1.34 -0.11 -5.28
N ALA A 24 -0.69 -0.67 -6.31
CA ALA A 24 -0.15 -2.01 -6.26
C ALA A 24 0.95 -2.16 -5.21
N LEU A 25 1.86 -1.18 -5.10
CA LEU A 25 2.93 -1.20 -4.09
C LEU A 25 2.36 -1.15 -2.66
N LEU A 26 1.36 -0.29 -2.43
CA LEU A 26 0.66 -0.19 -1.16
C LEU A 26 -0.07 -1.51 -0.82
N ALA A 27 -0.79 -2.07 -1.77
CA ALA A 27 -1.49 -3.34 -1.58
C ALA A 27 -0.53 -4.52 -1.38
N LEU A 28 0.63 -4.50 -2.02
CA LEU A 28 1.64 -5.56 -1.92
C LEU A 28 2.16 -5.70 -0.48
N GLY A 29 2.45 -4.59 0.19
CA GLY A 29 2.91 -4.60 1.58
C GLY A 29 1.84 -5.12 2.55
N LEU A 30 0.58 -4.67 2.41
CA LEU A 30 -0.52 -5.15 3.24
C LEU A 30 -0.85 -6.62 2.97
N ASN A 31 -0.86 -7.06 1.71
CA ASN A 31 -1.08 -8.46 1.34
C ASN A 31 0.01 -9.39 1.86
N LEU A 32 1.28 -8.93 1.87
CA LEU A 32 2.37 -9.70 2.46
C LEU A 32 2.15 -9.91 3.97
N ILE A 33 1.81 -8.85 4.70
CA ILE A 33 1.54 -8.93 6.14
C ILE A 33 0.35 -9.85 6.40
N PHE A 34 -0.78 -9.61 5.75
CA PHE A 34 -2.00 -10.40 5.94
C PHE A 34 -1.78 -11.87 5.59
N GLY A 35 -1.15 -12.17 4.45
CA GLY A 35 -0.94 -13.55 4.01
C GLY A 35 -0.13 -14.41 4.98
N VAL A 36 0.71 -13.79 5.81
CA VAL A 36 1.58 -14.50 6.77
C VAL A 36 1.06 -14.42 8.20
N ILE A 37 0.65 -13.24 8.64
CA ILE A 37 0.25 -12.98 10.04
C ILE A 37 -1.25 -13.19 10.23
N ASP A 38 -2.08 -13.07 9.15
CA ASP A 38 -3.54 -13.18 9.14
C ASP A 38 -4.25 -12.16 10.04
N VAL A 39 -3.65 -11.02 10.18
CA VAL A 39 -4.22 -9.88 10.89
C VAL A 39 -4.31 -8.72 9.92
N VAL A 40 -5.48 -8.11 9.83
CA VAL A 40 -5.66 -6.93 8.99
C VAL A 40 -5.09 -5.71 9.70
N TRP A 41 -4.02 -5.14 9.14
CA TRP A 41 -3.44 -3.90 9.64
C TRP A 41 -4.16 -2.70 9.05
N ILE A 42 -5.31 -2.33 9.63
CA ILE A 42 -6.08 -1.15 9.19
C ILE A 42 -5.21 0.11 9.27
N CYS A 43 -4.31 0.19 10.26
CA CYS A 43 -3.37 1.29 10.44
C CYS A 43 -2.22 1.34 9.41
N TYR A 44 -2.20 0.46 8.38
CA TYR A 44 -1.12 0.39 7.42
C TYR A 44 -0.92 1.70 6.64
N ALA A 45 -2.00 2.34 6.23
CA ALA A 45 -1.95 3.62 5.53
C ALA A 45 -1.41 4.76 6.42
N GLU A 46 -1.65 4.68 7.72
CA GLU A 46 -1.10 5.65 8.68
C GLU A 46 0.42 5.47 8.88
N LEU A 47 0.93 4.24 8.75
CA LEU A 47 2.38 4.03 8.70
C LEU A 47 3.00 4.71 7.47
N VAL A 48 2.33 4.66 6.32
CA VAL A 48 2.77 5.38 5.11
C VAL A 48 2.78 6.88 5.38
N MET A 49 1.73 7.43 5.99
CA MET A 49 1.65 8.84 6.39
C MET A 49 2.82 9.23 7.30
N VAL A 50 3.13 8.45 8.33
CA VAL A 50 4.29 8.67 9.21
C VAL A 50 5.60 8.66 8.41
N GLY A 51 5.73 7.75 7.44
CA GLY A 51 6.85 7.69 6.51
C GLY A 51 7.02 8.96 5.70
N MET A 52 5.92 9.50 5.16
CA MET A 52 5.93 10.75 4.40
C MET A 52 6.43 11.93 5.26
N TYR A 53 5.97 12.02 6.51
CA TYR A 53 6.47 13.03 7.45
C TYR A 53 7.95 12.85 7.78
N GLY A 54 8.41 11.61 8.02
CA GLY A 54 9.81 11.31 8.29
C GLY A 54 10.72 11.71 7.13
N ILE A 55 10.31 11.42 5.88
CA ILE A 55 11.04 11.80 4.66
C ILE A 55 11.09 13.32 4.50
N ASN A 56 9.95 13.99 4.69
CA ASN A 56 9.89 15.45 4.62
C ASN A 56 10.79 16.13 5.66
N PHE A 57 10.85 15.57 6.87
CA PHE A 57 11.70 16.09 7.93
C PHE A 57 13.19 15.89 7.61
N ALA A 58 13.58 14.71 7.15
CA ALA A 58 14.94 14.41 6.74
C ALA A 58 15.39 15.29 5.55
N TYR A 59 14.51 15.49 4.56
CA TYR A 59 14.79 16.32 3.39
C TYR A 59 14.95 17.80 3.77
N LYS A 60 14.06 18.36 4.61
CA LYS A 60 14.17 19.73 5.12
C LYS A 60 15.38 19.92 6.02
N GLY A 61 15.86 18.85 6.65
CA GLY A 61 17.12 18.85 7.40
C GLY A 61 18.39 18.89 6.54
N GLY A 62 18.25 18.99 5.21
CA GLY A 62 19.38 19.11 4.26
C GLY A 62 19.85 17.77 3.66
N ALA A 63 19.20 16.66 3.96
CA ALA A 63 19.56 15.38 3.34
C ALA A 63 19.12 15.34 1.86
N PRO A 64 19.92 14.78 0.93
CA PRO A 64 19.47 14.55 -0.44
C PRO A 64 18.26 13.61 -0.44
N PHE A 65 17.35 13.77 -1.41
CA PHE A 65 16.07 13.03 -1.45
C PHE A 65 16.24 11.50 -1.33
N ILE A 66 17.22 10.93 -2.01
CA ILE A 66 17.49 9.48 -1.94
C ILE A 66 17.84 9.05 -0.51
N LEU A 67 18.64 9.82 0.21
CA LEU A 67 18.98 9.53 1.60
C LEU A 67 17.76 9.71 2.52
N ALA A 68 16.96 10.75 2.31
CA ALA A 68 15.71 10.97 3.04
C ALA A 68 14.72 9.82 2.82
N ALA A 69 14.59 9.33 1.58
CA ALA A 69 13.78 8.17 1.23
C ALA A 69 14.27 6.90 1.95
N LEU A 70 15.58 6.62 1.95
CA LEU A 70 16.15 5.47 2.66
C LEU A 70 15.91 5.57 4.18
N ILE A 71 16.07 6.74 4.77
CA ILE A 71 15.75 6.98 6.19
C ILE A 71 14.28 6.68 6.46
N GLY A 72 13.38 7.15 5.60
CA GLY A 72 11.94 6.87 5.71
C GLY A 72 11.62 5.38 5.63
N ILE A 73 12.21 4.67 4.67
CA ILE A 73 12.04 3.22 4.50
C ILE A 73 12.47 2.47 5.76
N VAL A 74 13.67 2.77 6.29
CA VAL A 74 14.20 2.13 7.49
C VAL A 74 13.35 2.48 8.72
N LEU A 75 12.95 3.74 8.87
CA LEU A 75 12.11 4.21 9.96
C LEU A 75 10.78 3.42 9.99
N ILE A 76 10.11 3.28 8.84
CA ILE A 76 8.82 2.60 8.78
C ILE A 76 8.99 1.07 8.87
N ALA A 77 10.08 0.50 8.38
CA ALA A 77 10.39 -0.91 8.64
C ALA A 77 10.53 -1.20 10.14
N ILE A 78 11.24 -0.33 10.87
CA ILE A 78 11.38 -0.43 12.34
C ILE A 78 10.03 -0.19 13.02
N ALA A 79 9.25 0.81 12.61
CA ALA A 79 7.93 1.07 13.15
C ALA A 79 6.99 -0.13 12.96
N GLY A 80 7.04 -0.81 11.81
CA GLY A 80 6.30 -2.03 11.54
C GLY A 80 6.66 -3.18 12.51
N VAL A 81 7.95 -3.35 12.81
CA VAL A 81 8.42 -4.33 13.80
C VAL A 81 7.93 -3.97 15.21
N ILE A 82 8.04 -2.70 15.60
CA ILE A 82 7.59 -2.20 16.90
C ILE A 82 6.08 -2.42 17.05
N LEU A 83 5.30 -2.03 16.04
CA LEU A 83 3.85 -2.21 16.01
C LEU A 83 3.49 -3.69 16.10
N HIS A 84 4.20 -4.57 15.40
CA HIS A 84 4.00 -6.00 15.53
C HIS A 84 4.25 -6.48 16.95
N GLN A 85 5.36 -6.11 17.58
CA GLN A 85 5.71 -6.59 18.91
C GLN A 85 4.79 -6.07 20.00
N LEU A 86 4.44 -4.77 19.97
CA LEU A 86 3.68 -4.11 21.03
C LEU A 86 2.18 -4.26 20.88
N VAL A 87 1.68 -4.33 19.64
CA VAL A 87 0.25 -4.26 19.35
C VAL A 87 -0.29 -5.57 18.80
N ILE A 88 0.33 -6.12 17.76
CA ILE A 88 -0.23 -7.27 17.05
C ILE A 88 0.00 -8.56 17.83
N ARG A 89 1.22 -8.77 18.33
CA ARG A 89 1.58 -9.99 19.04
C ARG A 89 0.66 -10.32 20.24
N PRO A 90 0.27 -9.36 21.11
CA PRO A 90 -0.63 -9.65 22.23
C PRO A 90 -2.04 -10.06 21.81
N VAL A 91 -2.49 -9.69 20.60
CA VAL A 91 -3.85 -9.95 20.12
C VAL A 91 -3.91 -11.03 19.02
N LEU A 92 -2.79 -11.67 18.70
CA LEU A 92 -2.69 -12.66 17.64
C LEU A 92 -3.64 -13.85 17.83
N GLU A 93 -3.84 -14.29 19.06
CA GLU A 93 -4.72 -15.40 19.45
C GLU A 93 -6.14 -14.95 19.80
N SER A 94 -6.42 -13.64 19.73
CA SER A 94 -7.73 -13.09 20.02
C SER A 94 -8.69 -13.25 18.84
N ALA A 95 -9.99 -13.12 19.10
CA ALA A 95 -11.01 -13.11 18.04
C ALA A 95 -10.70 -12.03 16.97
N PRO A 96 -10.97 -12.28 15.68
CA PRO A 96 -10.66 -11.34 14.58
C PRO A 96 -11.21 -9.92 14.80
N ILE A 97 -12.37 -9.80 15.45
CA ILE A 97 -12.96 -8.50 15.76
C ILE A 97 -12.08 -7.67 16.72
N ASN A 98 -11.44 -8.32 17.71
CA ASN A 98 -10.54 -7.64 18.64
C ASN A 98 -9.27 -7.16 17.92
N GLN A 99 -8.75 -7.95 16.98
CA GLN A 99 -7.61 -7.58 16.15
C GLN A 99 -7.92 -6.34 15.30
N LEU A 100 -9.11 -6.29 14.68
CA LEU A 100 -9.58 -5.14 13.91
C LEU A 100 -9.73 -3.89 14.80
N LEU A 101 -10.32 -4.03 15.99
CA LEU A 101 -10.49 -2.92 16.92
C LEU A 101 -9.16 -2.35 17.40
N VAL A 102 -8.18 -3.21 17.70
CA VAL A 102 -6.85 -2.78 18.14
C VAL A 102 -6.09 -2.09 17.02
N THR A 103 -6.07 -2.64 15.80
CA THR A 103 -5.40 -2.00 14.66
C THR A 103 -6.10 -0.70 14.23
N GLY A 104 -7.44 -0.64 14.34
CA GLY A 104 -8.22 0.59 14.17
C GLY A 104 -7.93 1.64 15.26
N GLY A 105 -7.75 1.21 16.52
CA GLY A 105 -7.32 2.10 17.60
C GLY A 105 -5.96 2.72 17.34
N VAL A 106 -5.00 1.93 16.84
CA VAL A 106 -3.66 2.44 16.45
C VAL A 106 -3.75 3.45 15.32
N LEU A 107 -4.65 3.24 14.35
CA LEU A 107 -4.91 4.21 13.28
C LEU A 107 -5.21 5.60 13.87
N PHE A 108 -6.19 5.67 14.78
CA PHE A 108 -6.57 6.95 15.39
C PHE A 108 -5.47 7.54 16.26
N VAL A 109 -4.70 6.72 16.97
CA VAL A 109 -3.55 7.20 17.77
C VAL A 109 -2.49 7.81 16.87
N LEU A 110 -2.12 7.15 15.77
CA LEU A 110 -1.12 7.67 14.82
C LEU A 110 -1.59 8.96 14.15
N GLN A 111 -2.85 9.03 13.75
CA GLN A 111 -3.44 10.23 13.15
C GLN A 111 -3.50 11.41 14.14
N ALA A 112 -3.97 11.16 15.36
CA ALA A 112 -4.01 12.18 16.41
C ALA A 112 -2.60 12.65 16.78
N ALA A 113 -1.65 11.74 16.93
CA ALA A 113 -0.25 12.08 17.20
C ALA A 113 0.35 12.93 16.07
N ALA A 114 0.10 12.56 14.80
CA ALA A 114 0.56 13.35 13.66
C ALA A 114 -0.06 14.75 13.65
N THR A 115 -1.35 14.87 13.95
CA THR A 115 -2.05 16.17 14.04
C THR A 115 -1.50 17.03 15.20
N MET A 116 -1.19 16.43 16.35
CA MET A 116 -0.63 17.16 17.50
C MET A 116 0.81 17.65 17.22
N VAL A 117 1.62 16.83 16.58
CA VAL A 117 3.05 17.15 16.34
C VAL A 117 3.25 18.04 15.13
N PHE A 118 2.53 17.81 14.05
CA PHE A 118 2.74 18.46 12.75
C PHE A 118 1.68 19.51 12.39
N GLY A 119 0.56 19.56 13.10
CA GLY A 119 -0.58 20.40 12.76
C GLY A 119 -1.41 19.80 11.61
N ILE A 120 -2.40 20.59 11.14
CA ILE A 120 -3.32 20.22 10.05
C ILE A 120 -2.87 20.74 8.68
N ASP A 121 -1.77 21.47 8.62
CA ASP A 121 -1.29 22.15 7.42
C ASP A 121 -0.79 21.14 6.37
N PHE A 122 -1.11 21.43 5.11
CA PHE A 122 -0.58 20.70 3.97
C PHE A 122 0.91 21.03 3.80
N ARG A 123 1.73 20.01 3.71
CA ARG A 123 3.17 20.14 3.49
C ARG A 123 3.55 19.48 2.19
N ASN A 124 4.45 20.13 1.46
CA ASN A 124 4.98 19.59 0.22
C ASN A 124 6.52 19.64 0.28
N VAL A 125 7.15 18.63 -0.29
CA VAL A 125 8.62 18.58 -0.38
C VAL A 125 9.15 19.51 -1.49
N GLY A 126 8.27 19.89 -2.43
CA GLY A 126 8.61 20.86 -3.48
C GLY A 126 9.45 20.30 -4.64
N ILE A 127 9.65 18.99 -4.69
CA ILE A 127 10.39 18.34 -5.78
C ILE A 127 9.47 18.22 -6.97
N ARG A 128 9.61 19.09 -7.97
CA ARG A 128 8.90 19.02 -9.23
C ARG A 128 9.78 18.36 -10.28
N LEU A 129 9.49 17.12 -10.65
CA LEU A 129 10.25 16.36 -11.65
C LEU A 129 9.86 16.72 -13.10
N GLY A 130 8.88 17.63 -13.29
CA GLY A 130 8.39 17.98 -14.62
C GLY A 130 7.41 16.97 -15.18
N SER A 131 7.01 17.20 -16.45
CA SER A 131 6.12 16.31 -17.22
C SER A 131 6.72 16.01 -18.59
N LEU A 132 6.45 14.82 -19.08
CA LEU A 132 6.77 14.38 -20.45
C LEU A 132 5.54 14.64 -21.31
N ASN A 133 5.67 15.54 -22.28
CA ASN A 133 4.60 15.80 -23.24
C ASN A 133 4.90 14.99 -24.51
N ALA A 134 4.13 13.94 -24.75
CA ALA A 134 4.23 13.09 -25.92
C ALA A 134 2.83 12.89 -26.50
N PHE A 135 2.67 13.07 -27.81
CA PHE A 135 1.40 12.89 -28.54
C PHE A 135 0.24 13.74 -27.98
N ASP A 136 0.49 15.01 -27.61
CA ASP A 136 -0.46 15.92 -26.97
C ASP A 136 -1.01 15.44 -25.61
N MET A 137 -0.36 14.44 -24.99
CA MET A 137 -0.66 13.93 -23.67
C MET A 137 0.42 14.35 -22.68
N SER A 138 0.04 14.61 -21.41
CA SER A 138 0.97 15.02 -20.35
C SER A 138 1.12 13.92 -19.29
N PHE A 139 2.33 13.38 -19.16
CA PHE A 139 2.67 12.37 -18.16
C PHE A 139 3.64 12.95 -17.13
N SER A 140 3.27 12.88 -15.87
CA SER A 140 4.19 13.26 -14.77
C SER A 140 5.33 12.24 -14.65
N TYR A 141 6.59 12.74 -14.67
CA TYR A 141 7.76 11.89 -14.41
C TYR A 141 7.66 11.16 -13.05
N SER A 142 7.06 11.80 -12.05
CA SER A 142 6.85 11.16 -10.74
C SER A 142 6.02 9.88 -10.84
N ARG A 143 4.97 9.86 -11.66
CA ARG A 143 4.13 8.67 -11.87
C ARG A 143 4.86 7.57 -12.61
N ILE A 144 5.63 7.92 -13.65
CA ILE A 144 6.42 6.95 -14.43
C ILE A 144 7.47 6.29 -13.54
N ILE A 145 8.20 7.07 -12.74
CA ILE A 145 9.19 6.56 -11.78
C ILE A 145 8.50 5.65 -10.74
N THR A 146 7.37 6.08 -10.19
CA THR A 146 6.59 5.28 -9.23
C THR A 146 6.19 3.93 -9.80
N PHE A 147 5.68 3.91 -11.02
CA PHE A 147 5.30 2.67 -11.71
C PHE A 147 6.50 1.73 -11.90
N GLY A 148 7.63 2.27 -12.39
CA GLY A 148 8.87 1.50 -12.56
C GLY A 148 9.41 0.94 -11.24
N VAL A 149 9.42 1.75 -10.18
CA VAL A 149 9.85 1.32 -8.84
C VAL A 149 8.89 0.29 -8.25
N ALA A 150 7.58 0.42 -8.45
CA ALA A 150 6.60 -0.55 -7.99
C ALA A 150 6.78 -1.91 -8.66
N LEU A 151 7.01 -1.95 -9.97
CA LEU A 151 7.33 -3.18 -10.70
C LEU A 151 8.63 -3.81 -10.22
N ALA A 152 9.68 -3.00 -10.03
CA ALA A 152 10.95 -3.46 -9.50
C ALA A 152 10.81 -4.03 -8.08
N ALA A 153 10.06 -3.34 -7.20
CA ALA A 153 9.79 -3.80 -5.84
C ALA A 153 9.02 -5.13 -5.82
N MET A 154 8.01 -5.27 -6.69
CA MET A 154 7.28 -6.53 -6.84
C MET A 154 8.19 -7.66 -7.30
N LEU A 155 9.02 -7.42 -8.31
CA LEU A 155 9.96 -8.42 -8.84
C LEU A 155 10.98 -8.82 -7.76
N LEU A 156 11.56 -7.84 -7.06
CA LEU A 156 12.52 -8.07 -5.98
C LEU A 156 11.89 -8.86 -4.82
N LEU A 157 10.67 -8.50 -4.42
CA LEU A 157 9.95 -9.23 -3.38
C LEU A 157 9.65 -10.67 -3.82
N TRP A 158 9.16 -10.86 -5.04
CA TRP A 158 8.91 -12.20 -5.59
C TRP A 158 10.20 -13.03 -5.64
N LEU A 159 11.31 -12.44 -6.08
CA LEU A 159 12.61 -13.10 -6.13
C LEU A 159 13.11 -13.46 -4.70
N PHE A 160 12.95 -12.52 -3.75
CA PHE A 160 13.27 -12.76 -2.34
C PHE A 160 12.45 -13.92 -1.77
N LEU A 161 11.13 -13.91 -1.97
CA LEU A 161 10.23 -14.94 -1.46
C LEU A 161 10.47 -16.31 -2.13
N SER A 162 10.91 -16.34 -3.42
CA SER A 162 11.11 -17.59 -4.15
C SER A 162 12.49 -18.20 -3.97
N ARG A 163 13.53 -17.39 -3.72
CA ARG A 163 14.92 -17.81 -3.76
C ARG A 163 15.63 -17.81 -2.42
N THR A 164 15.08 -17.16 -1.38
CA THR A 164 15.73 -17.11 -0.06
C THR A 164 15.11 -18.09 0.91
N TYR A 165 15.90 -18.60 1.87
CA TYR A 165 15.41 -19.47 2.94
C TYR A 165 14.28 -18.81 3.75
N ILE A 166 14.46 -17.53 4.11
CA ILE A 166 13.45 -16.76 4.85
C ILE A 166 12.17 -16.60 4.01
N GLY A 167 12.30 -16.32 2.72
CA GLY A 167 11.17 -16.22 1.81
C GLY A 167 10.38 -17.53 1.65
N ILE A 168 11.10 -18.67 1.60
CA ILE A 168 10.47 -19.99 1.59
C ILE A 168 9.72 -20.24 2.91
N ALA A 169 10.33 -19.90 4.06
CA ALA A 169 9.69 -20.03 5.36
C ALA A 169 8.45 -19.13 5.50
N ILE A 170 8.50 -17.90 4.99
CA ILE A 170 7.34 -16.98 4.93
C ILE A 170 6.17 -17.64 4.17
N ARG A 171 6.43 -18.17 2.97
CA ARG A 171 5.40 -18.84 2.16
C ARG A 171 4.87 -20.12 2.79
N ALA A 172 5.73 -20.88 3.46
CA ALA A 172 5.36 -22.09 4.16
C ALA A 172 4.43 -21.81 5.35
N ILE A 173 4.73 -20.79 6.16
CA ILE A 173 3.86 -20.34 7.26
C ILE A 173 2.52 -19.81 6.72
N ALA A 174 2.52 -19.14 5.58
CA ALA A 174 1.28 -18.67 4.95
C ALA A 174 0.37 -19.83 4.50
N GLN A 175 0.93 -21.01 4.22
CA GLN A 175 0.16 -22.20 3.85
C GLN A 175 -0.35 -22.96 5.07
N ASP A 176 0.51 -23.18 6.07
CA ASP A 176 0.13 -23.88 7.30
C ASP A 176 0.95 -23.39 8.49
N ARG A 177 0.29 -22.65 9.39
CA ARG A 177 0.90 -22.08 10.58
C ARG A 177 1.14 -23.11 11.68
N GLN A 178 0.33 -24.16 11.74
CA GLN A 178 0.37 -25.12 12.84
C GLN A 178 1.50 -26.14 12.66
N ILE A 179 1.75 -26.54 11.42
CA ILE A 179 2.77 -27.54 11.09
C ILE A 179 4.18 -26.94 11.08
N MET A 180 4.36 -25.69 10.69
CA MET A 180 5.67 -25.09 10.49
C MET A 180 6.57 -25.05 11.77
N PRO A 181 6.07 -24.77 12.98
CA PRO A 181 6.88 -24.87 14.19
C PRO A 181 7.43 -26.30 14.45
N LEU A 182 6.66 -27.34 14.06
CA LEU A 182 7.09 -28.72 14.20
C LEU A 182 8.25 -29.08 13.25
N MET A 183 8.37 -28.34 12.15
CA MET A 183 9.49 -28.44 11.20
C MET A 183 10.72 -27.59 11.59
N GLY A 184 10.71 -27.01 12.81
CA GLY A 184 11.82 -26.22 13.35
C GLY A 184 11.89 -24.77 12.85
N VAL A 185 10.82 -24.24 12.23
CA VAL A 185 10.75 -22.83 11.82
C VAL A 185 10.29 -21.96 13.00
N ASP A 186 11.12 -20.97 13.36
CA ASP A 186 10.78 -19.99 14.39
C ASP A 186 9.75 -18.98 13.85
N GLN A 187 8.47 -19.27 14.09
CA GLN A 187 7.33 -18.46 13.62
C GLN A 187 7.45 -16.99 14.07
N ARG A 188 7.94 -16.76 15.29
CA ARG A 188 8.10 -15.41 15.83
C ARG A 188 9.08 -14.59 15.00
N ARG A 189 10.20 -15.17 14.61
CA ARG A 189 11.20 -14.48 13.76
C ARG A 189 10.63 -14.18 12.39
N ILE A 190 9.89 -15.12 11.80
CA ILE A 190 9.28 -14.91 10.48
C ILE A 190 8.26 -13.80 10.53
N TYR A 191 7.41 -13.72 11.54
CA TYR A 191 6.45 -12.62 11.70
C TYR A 191 7.13 -11.25 11.83
N LEU A 192 8.23 -11.16 12.59
CA LEU A 192 9.01 -9.92 12.70
C LEU A 192 9.61 -9.50 11.36
N VAL A 193 10.20 -10.45 10.62
CA VAL A 193 10.76 -10.16 9.28
C VAL A 193 9.67 -9.76 8.31
N THR A 194 8.52 -10.42 8.34
CA THR A 194 7.37 -10.06 7.49
C THR A 194 6.87 -8.66 7.80
N SER A 195 6.77 -8.30 9.08
CA SER A 195 6.37 -6.95 9.50
C SER A 195 7.40 -5.89 9.11
N ALA A 196 8.70 -6.22 9.18
CA ALA A 196 9.77 -5.35 8.71
C ALA A 196 9.71 -5.13 7.19
N LEU A 197 9.47 -6.20 6.41
CA LEU A 197 9.33 -6.12 4.96
C LEU A 197 8.08 -5.34 4.55
N GLY A 198 6.94 -5.62 5.18
CA GLY A 198 5.70 -4.88 4.92
C GLY A 198 5.81 -3.40 5.30
N GLY A 199 6.45 -3.10 6.45
CA GLY A 199 6.78 -1.73 6.84
C GLY A 199 7.78 -1.07 5.88
N GLY A 200 8.78 -1.80 5.40
CA GLY A 200 9.73 -1.31 4.39
C GLY A 200 9.03 -0.97 3.06
N LEU A 201 8.07 -1.79 2.62
CA LEU A 201 7.24 -1.50 1.44
C LEU A 201 6.34 -0.28 1.66
N ALA A 202 5.77 -0.10 2.87
CA ALA A 202 5.04 1.11 3.25
C ALA A 202 5.94 2.36 3.20
N GLY A 203 7.17 2.24 3.69
CA GLY A 203 8.17 3.32 3.63
C GLY A 203 8.58 3.66 2.19
N LEU A 204 8.72 2.65 1.33
CA LEU A 204 8.98 2.86 -0.10
C LEU A 204 7.80 3.53 -0.79
N ALA A 205 6.57 3.10 -0.49
CA ALA A 205 5.36 3.76 -0.98
C ALA A 205 5.29 5.21 -0.49
N ALA A 206 5.61 5.47 0.78
CA ALA A 206 5.69 6.83 1.33
C ALA A 206 6.67 7.72 0.55
N ALA A 207 7.85 7.19 0.20
CA ALA A 207 8.85 7.93 -0.58
C ALA A 207 8.36 8.31 -1.98
N LEU A 208 7.55 7.46 -2.60
CA LEU A 208 6.95 7.72 -3.92
C LEU A 208 5.72 8.63 -3.82
N MET A 209 4.94 8.50 -2.74
CA MET A 209 3.77 9.36 -2.50
C MET A 209 4.16 10.81 -2.26
N VAL A 210 5.26 11.06 -1.55
CA VAL A 210 5.78 12.42 -1.29
C VAL A 210 6.10 13.20 -2.58
N LEU A 211 6.39 12.49 -3.69
CA LEU A 211 6.62 13.11 -5.00
C LEU A 211 5.34 13.49 -5.75
N GLN A 212 4.17 13.01 -5.31
CA GLN A 212 2.91 13.13 -6.04
C GLN A 212 1.79 13.78 -5.22
N PHE A 213 1.82 13.61 -3.91
CA PHE A 213 0.76 14.04 -2.99
C PHE A 213 1.31 14.94 -1.91
N ASP A 214 0.45 15.84 -1.44
CA ASP A 214 0.72 16.65 -0.26
C ASP A 214 0.67 15.80 1.00
N ILE A 215 1.45 16.18 2.00
CA ILE A 215 1.54 15.49 3.28
C ILE A 215 0.62 16.20 4.27
N TYR A 216 -0.37 15.50 4.78
CA TYR A 216 -1.29 15.97 5.83
C TYR A 216 -1.77 14.78 6.68
N PRO A 217 -2.20 15.00 7.94
CA PRO A 217 -2.46 13.90 8.86
C PRO A 217 -3.58 12.93 8.43
N GLN A 218 -4.52 13.39 7.61
CA GLN A 218 -5.66 12.56 7.18
C GLN A 218 -5.40 11.78 5.88
N ILE A 219 -4.20 11.88 5.29
CA ILE A 219 -3.88 11.20 4.02
C ILE A 219 -4.03 9.68 4.14
N GLY A 220 -3.74 9.11 5.32
CA GLY A 220 -3.94 7.70 5.60
C GLY A 220 -5.40 7.27 5.46
N LEU A 221 -6.35 8.07 5.93
CA LEU A 221 -7.78 7.80 5.79
C LEU A 221 -8.26 7.83 4.33
N GLN A 222 -7.61 8.59 3.48
CA GLN A 222 -7.93 8.63 2.06
C GLN A 222 -7.49 7.35 1.34
N PHE A 223 -6.28 6.85 1.64
CA PHE A 223 -5.71 5.69 0.96
C PHE A 223 -6.03 4.37 1.66
N GLY A 224 -6.29 4.37 2.99
CA GLY A 224 -6.56 3.16 3.76
C GLY A 224 -7.69 2.30 3.19
N PRO A 225 -8.90 2.85 2.98
CA PRO A 225 -10.01 2.12 2.38
C PRO A 225 -9.71 1.60 0.97
N LEU A 226 -8.96 2.37 0.15
CA LEU A 226 -8.56 1.95 -1.19
C LEU A 226 -7.60 0.76 -1.16
N ILE A 227 -6.58 0.81 -0.30
CA ILE A 227 -5.61 -0.28 -0.14
C ILE A 227 -6.33 -1.55 0.32
N PHE A 228 -7.21 -1.42 1.32
CA PHE A 228 -7.98 -2.54 1.84
C PHE A 228 -8.89 -3.14 0.76
N MET A 229 -9.61 -2.30 0.02
CA MET A 229 -10.46 -2.69 -1.09
C MET A 229 -9.68 -3.48 -2.14
N ILE A 230 -8.49 -3.02 -2.54
CA ILE A 230 -7.62 -3.69 -3.51
C ILE A 230 -7.15 -5.05 -2.97
N CYS A 231 -6.76 -5.13 -1.70
CA CYS A 231 -6.32 -6.39 -1.09
C CYS A 231 -7.45 -7.42 -1.04
N VAL A 232 -8.67 -7.00 -0.66
CA VAL A 232 -9.84 -7.88 -0.61
C VAL A 232 -10.26 -8.30 -2.01
N LEU A 233 -10.30 -7.36 -2.97
CA LEU A 233 -10.64 -7.66 -4.36
C LEU A 233 -9.66 -8.64 -5.00
N GLY A 234 -8.37 -8.47 -4.72
CA GLY A 234 -7.31 -9.36 -5.20
C GLY A 234 -7.30 -10.72 -4.53
N GLY A 235 -7.99 -10.85 -3.38
CA GLY A 235 -7.91 -11.99 -2.47
C GLY A 235 -6.84 -11.77 -1.41
N LEU A 236 -7.28 -11.71 -0.16
CA LEU A 236 -6.40 -11.44 0.99
C LEU A 236 -5.24 -12.43 1.04
N GLY A 237 -4.01 -11.93 1.14
CA GLY A 237 -2.78 -12.72 1.13
C GLY A 237 -2.26 -13.14 -0.25
N ASN A 238 -3.00 -12.88 -1.33
CA ASN A 238 -2.55 -13.14 -2.69
C ASN A 238 -1.89 -11.90 -3.29
N MET A 239 -0.56 -11.89 -3.35
CA MET A 239 0.21 -10.74 -3.86
C MET A 239 -0.05 -10.43 -5.32
N LEU A 240 -0.13 -11.47 -6.18
CA LEU A 240 -0.43 -11.30 -7.61
C LEU A 240 -1.86 -10.82 -7.82
N GLY A 241 -2.81 -11.38 -7.05
CA GLY A 241 -4.19 -10.95 -7.07
C GLY A 241 -4.34 -9.48 -6.67
N GLY A 242 -3.66 -9.04 -5.61
CA GLY A 242 -3.64 -7.63 -5.18
C GLY A 242 -3.03 -6.70 -6.23
N PHE A 243 -1.97 -7.15 -6.91
CA PHE A 243 -1.36 -6.39 -7.99
C PHE A 243 -2.35 -6.17 -9.15
N ILE A 244 -2.98 -7.23 -9.63
CA ILE A 244 -3.98 -7.15 -10.71
C ILE A 244 -5.19 -6.31 -10.29
N ALA A 245 -5.67 -6.49 -9.05
CA ALA A 245 -6.77 -5.71 -8.51
C ALA A 245 -6.45 -4.21 -8.45
N ALA A 246 -5.20 -3.82 -8.15
CA ALA A 246 -4.75 -2.43 -8.17
C ALA A 246 -4.88 -1.82 -9.57
N PHE A 247 -4.53 -2.57 -10.63
CA PHE A 247 -4.73 -2.12 -12.01
C PHE A 247 -6.21 -1.90 -12.33
N ILE A 248 -7.05 -2.86 -11.99
CA ILE A 248 -8.49 -2.76 -12.25
C ILE A 248 -9.08 -1.54 -11.53
N ILE A 249 -8.79 -1.37 -10.25
CA ILE A 249 -9.34 -0.27 -9.45
C ILE A 249 -8.81 1.09 -9.91
N SER A 250 -7.52 1.19 -10.23
CA SER A 250 -6.95 2.45 -10.73
C SER A 250 -7.53 2.87 -12.09
N GLU A 251 -7.84 1.91 -12.97
CA GLU A 251 -8.52 2.21 -14.23
C GLU A 251 -9.94 2.74 -14.00
N PHE A 252 -10.71 2.13 -13.08
CA PHE A 252 -12.02 2.66 -12.72
C PHE A 252 -11.94 4.07 -12.13
N ILE A 253 -10.94 4.36 -11.30
CA ILE A 253 -10.73 5.70 -10.74
C ILE A 253 -10.36 6.69 -11.85
N ALA A 254 -9.43 6.34 -12.73
CA ALA A 254 -8.92 7.24 -13.76
C ALA A 254 -9.96 7.50 -14.85
N VAL A 255 -10.57 6.45 -15.39
CA VAL A 255 -11.59 6.56 -16.44
C VAL A 255 -12.88 7.18 -15.89
N GLY A 256 -13.33 6.76 -14.70
CA GLY A 256 -14.51 7.35 -14.05
C GLY A 256 -14.33 8.82 -13.75
N GLY A 257 -13.13 9.22 -13.28
CA GLY A 257 -12.79 10.61 -13.01
C GLY A 257 -12.64 11.47 -14.27
N SER A 258 -12.27 10.90 -15.41
CA SER A 258 -12.17 11.63 -16.69
C SER A 258 -13.54 11.80 -17.37
N CYS A 259 -14.42 10.81 -17.27
CA CYS A 259 -15.76 10.85 -17.88
C CYS A 259 -16.75 11.74 -17.12
N PHE A 260 -16.60 11.87 -15.80
CA PHE A 260 -17.51 12.63 -14.93
C PHE A 260 -16.72 13.66 -14.13
N ALA A 261 -16.69 13.55 -12.83
CA ALA A 261 -15.84 14.32 -11.94
C ALA A 261 -14.93 13.35 -11.14
N THR A 262 -13.84 13.84 -10.60
CA THR A 262 -12.82 13.01 -9.91
C THR A 262 -13.44 12.17 -8.80
N GLU A 263 -14.44 12.68 -8.08
CA GLU A 263 -15.15 11.99 -7.00
C GLU A 263 -15.93 10.76 -7.51
N TRP A 264 -16.47 10.82 -8.73
CA TRP A 264 -17.19 9.70 -9.33
C TRP A 264 -16.29 8.53 -9.67
N GLY A 265 -15.01 8.78 -9.97
CA GLY A 265 -14.04 7.71 -10.18
C GLY A 265 -13.93 6.78 -8.96
N TYR A 266 -13.82 7.36 -7.76
CA TYR A 266 -13.81 6.59 -6.52
C TYR A 266 -15.14 5.88 -6.26
N ALA A 267 -16.28 6.56 -6.48
CA ALA A 267 -17.61 5.98 -6.29
C ALA A 267 -17.83 4.76 -7.20
N ILE A 268 -17.44 4.84 -8.47
CA ILE A 268 -17.53 3.74 -9.44
C ILE A 268 -16.63 2.58 -9.04
N ALA A 269 -15.40 2.86 -8.61
CA ALA A 269 -14.47 1.83 -8.13
C ALA A 269 -15.01 1.08 -6.90
N PHE A 270 -15.60 1.80 -5.93
CA PHE A 270 -16.23 1.17 -4.77
C PHE A 270 -17.50 0.39 -5.13
N LEU A 271 -18.31 0.90 -6.07
CA LEU A 271 -19.49 0.17 -6.57
C LEU A 271 -19.07 -1.13 -7.25
N PHE A 272 -18.06 -1.07 -8.13
CA PHE A 272 -17.50 -2.26 -8.77
C PHE A 272 -17.02 -3.28 -7.74
N PHE A 273 -16.25 -2.82 -6.75
CA PHE A 273 -15.80 -3.66 -5.64
C PHE A 273 -16.97 -4.35 -4.93
N MET A 274 -18.03 -3.59 -4.59
CA MET A 274 -19.20 -4.12 -3.89
C MET A 274 -19.89 -5.21 -4.71
N VAL A 275 -20.05 -5.01 -6.01
CA VAL A 275 -20.63 -6.01 -6.93
C VAL A 275 -19.76 -7.26 -6.98
N VAL A 276 -18.44 -7.11 -7.09
CA VAL A 276 -17.54 -8.28 -7.15
C VAL A 276 -17.57 -9.08 -5.85
N ILE A 277 -17.54 -8.43 -4.69
CA ILE A 277 -17.58 -9.14 -3.39
C ILE A 277 -18.93 -9.82 -3.17
N PHE A 278 -20.02 -9.24 -3.66
CA PHE A 278 -21.34 -9.89 -3.60
C PHE A 278 -21.39 -11.18 -4.42
N ILE A 279 -20.73 -11.22 -5.59
CA ILE A 279 -20.68 -12.40 -6.48
C ILE A 279 -19.60 -13.39 -6.03
N ARG A 280 -18.43 -12.87 -5.60
CA ARG A 280 -17.26 -13.64 -5.18
C ARG A 280 -16.68 -13.11 -3.86
N PRO A 281 -17.18 -13.55 -2.71
CA PRO A 281 -16.76 -13.04 -1.40
C PRO A 281 -15.27 -13.30 -1.07
N GLN A 282 -14.63 -14.22 -1.79
CA GLN A 282 -13.19 -14.52 -1.63
C GLN A 282 -12.28 -13.61 -2.49
N GLY A 283 -12.85 -12.65 -3.23
CA GLY A 283 -12.12 -11.84 -4.21
C GLY A 283 -11.93 -12.55 -5.55
N LEU A 284 -11.28 -11.84 -6.50
CA LEU A 284 -11.11 -12.35 -7.87
C LEU A 284 -10.15 -13.55 -7.93
N PHE A 285 -9.11 -13.56 -7.11
CA PHE A 285 -8.04 -14.55 -7.09
C PHE A 285 -7.89 -15.24 -5.73
N GLY A 286 -8.90 -15.14 -4.83
CA GLY A 286 -8.94 -15.86 -3.58
C GLY A 286 -9.03 -17.38 -3.85
N GLY A 287 -8.10 -18.15 -3.27
CA GLY A 287 -8.12 -19.59 -3.36
C GLY A 287 -9.33 -20.16 -2.60
N LYS A 288 -9.90 -21.25 -3.10
CA LYS A 288 -10.84 -22.06 -2.31
C LYS A 288 -10.08 -22.62 -1.12
N SER A 289 -10.44 -22.19 0.09
CA SER A 289 -10.07 -22.86 1.34
C SER A 289 -10.78 -24.20 1.44
#